data_b6118a882c8bb14ee98bfb237408a2ba
#
_entry.id   b6118a882c8bb14ee98bfb237408a2ba
#
_cell.length_a   1.000
_cell.length_b   1.000
_cell.length_c   1.000
_cell.angle_alpha   90.00
_cell.angle_beta   90.00
_cell.angle_gamma   90.00
#
_symmetry.space_group_name_H-M   'P 1'
#
loop_
_entity.id
_entity.type
_entity.pdbx_description
1 polymer ?
#
loop_
_entity_poly.entity_id
_entity_poly.type
_entity_poly.pdbx_seq_one_letter_code
_entity_poly.pdbx_strand_id
1 'polypeptide(L)'
;MSFSRRNTLVLTWVMMLSAQGEAAEFSQVRPDADALMQLPVTEWLTNGGDLYNRNFSPLDQINTDNVGRLGPVWRTHLNGSGLEAKYSGEAQPLIIDGIMYVITGADDVFALSVETGEMRWSNEAQLSSEISTICCGWTSRGVGYGEDKILWASSMVC
;
A
#
# COMPACT_ATOMS: atom_id res chain seq x y z
N MET A 1 37.04 -13.96 70.98
CA MET A 1 37.47 -13.94 69.57
C MET A 1 36.20 -13.90 68.70
N SER A 2 35.82 -12.71 68.24
CA SER A 2 34.61 -12.49 67.43
C SER A 2 35.00 -12.23 65.98
N PHE A 3 34.54 -13.10 65.09
CA PHE A 3 34.73 -12.95 63.63
C PHE A 3 33.47 -12.30 63.03
N SER A 4 33.60 -11.04 62.66
CA SER A 4 32.59 -10.30 61.92
C SER A 4 32.65 -10.69 60.44
N ARG A 5 31.56 -11.28 59.92
CA ARG A 5 31.37 -11.51 58.47
C ARG A 5 30.78 -10.28 57.82
N ARG A 6 31.56 -9.59 56.99
CA ARG A 6 31.10 -8.53 56.11
C ARG A 6 30.40 -9.16 54.89
N ASN A 7 29.08 -8.96 54.80
CA ASN A 7 28.31 -9.28 53.59
C ASN A 7 28.52 -8.17 52.55
N THR A 8 29.19 -8.49 51.46
CA THR A 8 29.31 -7.63 50.31
C THR A 8 28.12 -7.89 49.39
N LEU A 9 27.17 -6.98 49.33
CA LEU A 9 26.09 -6.98 48.32
C LEU A 9 26.67 -6.54 46.98
N VAL A 10 26.75 -7.48 46.04
CA VAL A 10 27.05 -7.17 44.65
C VAL A 10 25.71 -6.83 43.98
N LEU A 11 25.47 -5.53 43.72
CA LEU A 11 24.36 -5.07 42.89
C LEU A 11 24.72 -5.33 41.42
N THR A 12 24.12 -6.33 40.84
CA THR A 12 24.19 -6.58 39.42
C THR A 12 23.20 -5.66 38.68
N TRP A 13 23.70 -4.61 38.06
CA TRP A 13 22.90 -3.80 37.15
C TRP A 13 22.65 -4.57 35.85
N VAL A 14 21.42 -5.01 35.65
CA VAL A 14 20.97 -5.52 34.37
C VAL A 14 20.60 -4.32 33.52
N MET A 15 21.48 -3.96 32.55
CA MET A 15 21.12 -3.04 31.49
C MET A 15 20.10 -3.73 30.56
N MET A 16 18.84 -3.37 30.69
CA MET A 16 17.86 -3.64 29.64
C MET A 16 18.17 -2.71 28.47
N LEU A 17 18.76 -3.25 27.42
CA LEU A 17 18.76 -2.62 26.11
C LEU A 17 17.31 -2.69 25.59
N SER A 18 16.59 -1.59 25.70
CA SER A 18 15.36 -1.38 24.95
C SER A 18 15.75 -1.21 23.47
N ALA A 19 15.51 -2.24 22.68
CA ALA A 19 15.48 -2.11 21.23
C ALA A 19 14.30 -1.18 20.89
N GLN A 20 14.56 0.09 20.74
CA GLN A 20 13.65 1.02 20.09
C GLN A 20 13.72 0.67 18.61
N GLY A 21 12.74 -0.12 18.15
CA GLY A 21 12.46 -0.21 16.73
C GLY A 21 12.11 1.20 16.25
N GLU A 22 12.95 1.76 15.38
CA GLU A 22 12.59 2.94 14.62
C GLU A 22 11.34 2.58 13.82
N ALA A 23 10.19 3.07 14.31
CA ALA A 23 9.02 3.17 13.46
C ALA A 23 9.44 4.11 12.32
N ALA A 24 9.45 3.59 11.09
CA ALA A 24 9.65 4.42 9.92
C ALA A 24 8.66 5.58 10.02
N GLU A 25 9.16 6.80 10.16
CA GLU A 25 8.35 8.01 10.07
C GLU A 25 7.76 8.01 8.65
N PHE A 26 6.51 7.63 8.53
CA PHE A 26 5.74 7.87 7.32
C PHE A 26 5.68 9.39 7.15
N SER A 27 6.37 9.87 6.12
CA SER A 27 6.25 11.26 5.72
C SER A 27 4.77 11.53 5.44
N GLN A 28 4.18 12.44 6.20
CA GLN A 28 2.76 12.79 6.07
C GLN A 28 2.58 13.71 4.86
N VAL A 29 2.71 13.16 3.66
CA VAL A 29 2.31 13.89 2.45
C VAL A 29 0.78 13.94 2.45
N ARG A 30 0.25 15.05 2.95
CA ARG A 30 -1.17 15.38 2.77
C ARG A 30 -1.30 16.03 1.40
N PRO A 31 -1.82 15.34 0.38
CA PRO A 31 -2.09 16.01 -0.87
C PRO A 31 -3.13 17.09 -0.60
N ASP A 32 -2.69 18.33 -0.76
CA ASP A 32 -3.61 19.46 -0.76
C ASP A 32 -4.37 19.51 -2.09
N ALA A 33 -5.35 20.41 -2.19
CA ALA A 33 -6.14 20.55 -3.40
C ALA A 33 -5.26 20.89 -4.63
N ASP A 34 -4.15 21.60 -4.42
CA ASP A 34 -3.25 21.99 -5.50
C ASP A 34 -2.47 20.78 -6.02
N ALA A 35 -1.99 19.89 -5.14
CA ALA A 35 -1.34 18.65 -5.53
C ALA A 35 -2.26 17.75 -6.35
N LEU A 36 -3.54 17.66 -5.99
CA LEU A 36 -4.51 16.86 -6.73
C LEU A 36 -4.85 17.43 -8.12
N MET A 37 -4.60 18.70 -8.37
CA MET A 37 -4.79 19.35 -9.68
C MET A 37 -3.55 19.26 -10.59
N GLN A 38 -2.38 18.92 -10.03
CA GLN A 38 -1.14 18.80 -10.80
C GLN A 38 -1.13 17.52 -11.63
N LEU A 39 -0.38 17.55 -12.73
CA LEU A 39 -0.09 16.34 -13.49
C LEU A 39 0.84 15.42 -12.69
N PRO A 40 0.57 14.12 -12.67
CA PRO A 40 1.38 13.16 -11.91
C PRO A 40 2.80 13.04 -12.51
N VAL A 41 3.80 13.15 -11.64
CA VAL A 41 5.22 12.97 -11.99
C VAL A 41 5.86 11.88 -11.13
N THR A 42 5.86 12.07 -9.81
CA THR A 42 6.42 11.11 -8.84
C THR A 42 5.34 10.30 -8.14
N GLU A 43 4.14 10.83 -8.10
CA GLU A 43 3.00 10.25 -7.42
C GLU A 43 1.81 10.13 -8.37
N TRP A 44 0.87 9.26 -8.02
CA TRP A 44 -0.39 9.06 -8.72
C TRP A 44 -1.50 9.06 -7.70
N LEU A 45 -2.01 10.26 -7.36
CA LEU A 45 -2.82 10.52 -6.16
C LEU A 45 -4.30 10.19 -6.32
N THR A 46 -4.77 10.08 -7.55
CA THR A 46 -6.18 9.76 -7.84
C THR A 46 -6.28 8.69 -8.92
N ASN A 47 -7.44 8.10 -9.08
CA ASN A 47 -7.67 7.04 -10.06
C ASN A 47 -7.34 7.47 -11.51
N GLY A 48 -7.52 8.72 -11.86
CA GLY A 48 -7.18 9.28 -13.20
C GLY A 48 -5.87 10.06 -13.21
N GLY A 49 -5.07 10.00 -12.15
CA GLY A 49 -3.81 10.73 -11.99
C GLY A 49 -3.99 12.12 -11.38
N ASP A 50 -5.08 12.79 -11.68
CA ASP A 50 -5.46 14.10 -11.15
C ASP A 50 -6.99 14.24 -11.05
N LEU A 51 -7.47 15.34 -10.48
CA LEU A 51 -8.91 15.62 -10.34
C LEU A 51 -9.65 15.78 -11.67
N TYR A 52 -8.94 15.98 -12.77
CA TYR A 52 -9.53 16.11 -14.11
C TYR A 52 -9.60 14.75 -14.84
N ASN A 53 -9.10 13.67 -14.21
CA ASN A 53 -9.03 12.33 -14.82
C ASN A 53 -8.34 12.34 -16.18
N ARG A 54 -7.25 13.08 -16.32
CA ARG A 54 -6.55 13.21 -17.60
C ARG A 54 -5.83 11.94 -18.04
N ASN A 55 -5.56 11.01 -17.12
CA ASN A 55 -4.82 9.77 -17.39
C ASN A 55 -3.50 10.01 -18.12
N PHE A 56 -2.82 11.09 -17.76
CA PHE A 56 -1.64 11.58 -18.47
C PHE A 56 -0.57 12.01 -17.47
N SER A 57 0.68 11.68 -17.78
CA SER A 57 1.87 12.20 -17.10
C SER A 57 2.74 12.96 -18.10
N PRO A 58 3.37 14.07 -17.73
CA PRO A 58 4.27 14.81 -18.60
C PRO A 58 5.66 14.15 -18.72
N LEU A 59 5.88 13.00 -18.09
CA LEU A 59 7.15 12.26 -18.19
C LEU A 59 7.37 11.76 -19.61
N ASP A 60 8.60 11.85 -20.11
CA ASP A 60 9.02 11.52 -21.46
C ASP A 60 10.14 10.46 -21.53
N GLN A 61 10.54 9.90 -20.38
CA GLN A 61 11.57 8.85 -20.31
C GLN A 61 11.19 7.61 -21.13
N ILE A 62 9.89 7.34 -21.28
CA ILE A 62 9.38 6.28 -22.15
C ILE A 62 8.75 6.95 -23.36
N ASN A 63 9.25 6.59 -24.56
CA ASN A 63 8.84 7.17 -25.83
C ASN A 63 8.88 6.13 -26.94
N THR A 64 8.54 6.53 -28.16
CA THR A 64 8.48 5.63 -29.32
C THR A 64 9.82 4.95 -29.66
N ASP A 65 10.95 5.56 -29.28
CA ASP A 65 12.28 5.04 -29.61
C ASP A 65 12.74 3.96 -28.62
N ASN A 66 12.16 3.92 -27.40
CA ASN A 66 12.61 3.02 -26.35
C ASN A 66 11.53 2.10 -25.77
N VAL A 67 10.25 2.33 -26.06
CA VAL A 67 9.16 1.53 -25.52
C VAL A 67 9.29 0.04 -25.82
N GLY A 68 9.85 -0.33 -26.97
CA GLY A 68 10.09 -1.72 -27.35
C GLY A 68 11.17 -2.44 -26.53
N ARG A 69 11.90 -1.72 -25.68
CA ARG A 69 12.94 -2.26 -24.78
C ARG A 69 12.50 -2.32 -23.32
N LEU A 70 11.24 -1.97 -23.04
CA LEU A 70 10.73 -2.07 -21.65
C LEU A 70 10.73 -3.52 -21.19
N GLY A 71 11.14 -3.70 -19.94
CA GLY A 71 11.11 -4.97 -19.25
C GLY A 71 10.60 -4.81 -17.82
N PRO A 72 10.17 -5.90 -17.18
CA PRO A 72 9.71 -5.85 -15.80
C PRO A 72 10.89 -5.58 -14.87
N VAL A 73 10.71 -4.68 -13.89
CA VAL A 73 11.67 -4.42 -12.82
C VAL A 73 11.51 -5.45 -11.69
N TRP A 74 10.25 -5.73 -11.34
CA TRP A 74 9.88 -6.72 -10.33
C TRP A 74 8.52 -7.35 -10.65
N ARG A 75 8.20 -8.40 -9.92
CA ARG A 75 6.89 -9.06 -9.96
C ARG A 75 6.51 -9.45 -8.55
N THR A 76 5.29 -9.12 -8.14
CA THR A 76 4.71 -9.51 -6.86
C THR A 76 3.46 -10.35 -7.09
N HIS A 77 3.32 -11.41 -6.31
CA HIS A 77 2.13 -12.25 -6.31
C HIS A 77 1.19 -11.75 -5.22
N LEU A 78 -0.03 -11.40 -5.62
CA LEU A 78 -1.08 -11.00 -4.69
C LEU A 78 -1.88 -12.25 -4.33
N ASN A 79 -1.58 -12.82 -3.15
CA ASN A 79 -2.23 -14.04 -2.68
C ASN A 79 -3.69 -13.78 -2.33
N GLY A 80 -4.53 -14.78 -2.59
CA GLY A 80 -5.87 -14.86 -2.05
C GLY A 80 -6.96 -14.16 -2.85
N SER A 81 -6.61 -13.24 -3.78
CA SER A 81 -7.64 -12.46 -4.40
C SER A 81 -7.85 -12.73 -5.87
N GLY A 82 -9.11 -13.01 -6.20
CA GLY A 82 -9.66 -12.80 -7.51
C GLY A 82 -9.09 -13.65 -8.64
N LEU A 83 -8.61 -14.86 -8.37
CA LEU A 83 -8.09 -15.77 -9.41
C LEU A 83 -9.20 -16.48 -10.22
N GLU A 84 -10.44 -16.37 -9.79
CA GLU A 84 -11.57 -16.95 -10.51
C GLU A 84 -12.11 -15.98 -11.56
N ALA A 85 -12.73 -16.50 -12.60
CA ALA A 85 -13.27 -15.72 -13.72
C ALA A 85 -14.31 -14.65 -13.34
N LYS A 86 -14.89 -14.73 -12.14
CA LYS A 86 -15.85 -13.75 -11.64
C LYS A 86 -15.23 -12.44 -11.15
N TYR A 87 -13.90 -12.39 -10.97
CA TYR A 87 -13.20 -11.21 -10.49
C TYR A 87 -12.56 -10.45 -11.66
N SER A 88 -12.69 -9.14 -11.64
CA SER A 88 -12.11 -8.26 -12.65
C SER A 88 -11.21 -7.22 -12.00
N GLY A 89 -10.02 -7.03 -12.55
CA GLY A 89 -9.06 -6.03 -12.10
C GLY A 89 -9.15 -4.76 -12.96
N GLU A 90 -10.13 -3.90 -12.70
CA GLU A 90 -10.32 -2.63 -13.40
C GLU A 90 -9.74 -1.43 -12.65
N ALA A 91 -9.22 -1.64 -11.45
CA ALA A 91 -8.69 -0.59 -10.61
C ALA A 91 -7.35 -0.06 -11.12
N GLN A 92 -7.18 1.24 -11.10
CA GLN A 92 -5.88 1.88 -11.27
C GLN A 92 -5.19 1.96 -9.89
N PRO A 93 -3.89 1.69 -9.81
CA PRO A 93 -3.16 1.85 -8.57
C PRO A 93 -3.00 3.32 -8.19
N LEU A 94 -2.97 3.64 -6.91
CA LEU A 94 -2.46 4.90 -6.41
C LEU A 94 -0.98 4.73 -6.04
N ILE A 95 -0.20 5.80 -6.22
CA ILE A 95 1.20 5.85 -5.79
C ILE A 95 1.37 7.09 -4.91
N ILE A 96 1.73 6.87 -3.65
CA ILE A 96 1.85 7.90 -2.64
C ILE A 96 3.09 7.57 -1.80
N ASP A 97 4.02 8.49 -1.73
CA ASP A 97 5.25 8.36 -0.92
C ASP A 97 6.00 7.03 -1.15
N GLY A 98 6.17 6.66 -2.44
CA GLY A 98 6.86 5.43 -2.84
C GLY A 98 6.11 4.12 -2.56
N ILE A 99 4.87 4.20 -2.12
CA ILE A 99 3.99 3.05 -1.90
C ILE A 99 2.92 3.01 -3.00
N MET A 100 2.78 1.84 -3.60
CA MET A 100 1.72 1.53 -4.56
C MET A 100 0.58 0.83 -3.84
N TYR A 101 -0.62 1.40 -3.92
CA TYR A 101 -1.85 0.81 -3.39
C TYR A 101 -2.68 0.21 -4.50
N VAL A 102 -2.97 -1.07 -4.39
CA VAL A 102 -3.73 -1.84 -5.39
C VAL A 102 -4.92 -2.49 -4.71
N ILE A 103 -6.08 -2.44 -5.34
CA ILE A 103 -7.26 -3.19 -4.93
C ILE A 103 -7.63 -4.20 -6.02
N THR A 104 -8.07 -5.36 -5.62
CA THR A 104 -8.51 -6.41 -6.55
C THR A 104 -10.03 -6.44 -6.70
N GLY A 105 -10.53 -7.25 -7.64
CA GLY A 105 -11.96 -7.45 -7.80
C GLY A 105 -12.64 -8.09 -6.58
N ALA A 106 -11.88 -8.72 -5.69
CA ALA A 106 -12.39 -9.25 -4.42
C ALA A 106 -12.35 -8.22 -3.28
N ASP A 107 -12.10 -6.95 -3.58
CA ASP A 107 -11.94 -5.84 -2.64
C ASP A 107 -10.76 -5.99 -1.66
N ASP A 108 -9.83 -6.90 -1.95
CA ASP A 108 -8.59 -7.02 -1.19
C ASP A 108 -7.63 -5.90 -1.56
N VAL A 109 -7.08 -5.21 -0.57
CA VAL A 109 -6.17 -4.08 -0.74
C VAL A 109 -4.75 -4.46 -0.36
N PHE A 110 -3.80 -4.09 -1.19
CA PHE A 110 -2.37 -4.35 -1.01
C PHE A 110 -1.59 -3.05 -1.09
N ALA A 111 -0.60 -2.91 -0.22
CA ALA A 111 0.39 -1.85 -0.26
C ALA A 111 1.76 -2.44 -0.59
N LEU A 112 2.36 -1.97 -1.66
CA LEU A 112 3.62 -2.48 -2.21
C LEU A 112 4.65 -1.36 -2.31
N SER A 113 5.92 -1.67 -2.08
CA SER A 113 7.01 -0.76 -2.42
C SER A 113 7.08 -0.58 -3.95
N VAL A 114 7.04 0.64 -4.43
CA VAL A 114 7.21 0.94 -5.86
C VAL A 114 8.58 0.49 -6.36
N GLU A 115 9.61 0.64 -5.53
CA GLU A 115 10.99 0.32 -5.90
C GLU A 115 11.25 -1.19 -6.02
N THR A 116 10.72 -1.99 -5.09
CA THR A 116 11.07 -3.41 -4.96
C THR A 116 9.92 -4.38 -5.22
N GLY A 117 8.67 -3.90 -5.23
CA GLY A 117 7.48 -4.74 -5.26
C GLY A 117 7.23 -5.51 -3.95
N GLU A 118 7.99 -5.24 -2.89
CA GLU A 118 7.81 -5.88 -1.60
C GLU A 118 6.47 -5.47 -0.98
N MET A 119 5.72 -6.44 -0.48
CA MET A 119 4.46 -6.20 0.20
C MET A 119 4.72 -5.59 1.58
N ARG A 120 4.15 -4.41 1.81
CA ARG A 120 4.23 -3.70 3.09
C ARG A 120 3.11 -4.14 4.02
N TRP A 121 1.89 -4.21 3.48
CA TRP A 121 0.72 -4.75 4.17
C TRP A 121 -0.35 -5.19 3.16
N SER A 122 -1.31 -5.97 3.64
CA SER A 122 -2.53 -6.33 2.92
C SER A 122 -3.74 -6.28 3.84
N ASN A 123 -4.91 -6.05 3.26
CA ASN A 123 -6.20 -6.17 3.90
C ASN A 123 -7.09 -7.03 3.02
N GLU A 124 -7.47 -8.19 3.49
CA GLU A 124 -8.36 -9.11 2.81
C GLU A 124 -9.82 -8.81 3.22
N ALA A 125 -10.67 -8.50 2.24
CA ALA A 125 -12.06 -8.17 2.49
C ALA A 125 -12.89 -9.38 2.95
N GLN A 126 -12.42 -10.60 2.68
CA GLN A 126 -13.09 -11.86 3.05
C GLN A 126 -14.57 -11.92 2.62
N LEU A 127 -14.83 -11.48 1.39
CA LEU A 127 -16.18 -11.44 0.84
C LEU A 127 -16.79 -12.86 0.81
N SER A 128 -18.07 -12.97 1.18
CA SER A 128 -18.79 -14.24 1.09
C SER A 128 -18.89 -14.73 -0.34
N SER A 129 -18.57 -16.01 -0.56
CA SER A 129 -18.74 -16.67 -1.86
C SER A 129 -20.21 -16.76 -2.31
N GLU A 130 -21.15 -16.54 -1.39
CA GLU A 130 -22.59 -16.56 -1.66
C GLU A 130 -23.11 -15.26 -2.27
N ILE A 131 -22.31 -14.19 -2.32
CA ILE A 131 -22.70 -12.94 -2.96
C ILE A 131 -22.84 -13.19 -4.47
N SER A 132 -24.10 -13.26 -4.93
CA SER A 132 -24.43 -13.53 -6.33
C SER A 132 -25.16 -12.39 -7.04
N THR A 133 -25.44 -11.30 -6.32
CA THR A 133 -26.30 -10.21 -6.80
C THR A 133 -25.56 -9.10 -7.54
N ILE A 134 -24.25 -9.22 -7.70
CA ILE A 134 -23.46 -8.21 -8.39
C ILE A 134 -23.54 -8.45 -9.90
N CYS A 135 -24.08 -7.47 -10.60
CA CYS A 135 -24.07 -7.47 -12.06
C CYS A 135 -22.63 -7.44 -12.59
N CYS A 136 -22.36 -8.21 -13.65
CA CYS A 136 -21.16 -8.11 -14.49
C CYS A 136 -19.86 -8.59 -13.84
N GLY A 137 -19.92 -9.33 -12.75
CA GLY A 137 -18.75 -9.84 -12.01
C GLY A 137 -18.32 -8.93 -10.86
N TRP A 138 -17.35 -9.39 -10.13
CA TRP A 138 -16.81 -8.67 -8.97
C TRP A 138 -15.71 -7.76 -9.45
N THR A 139 -15.93 -6.46 -9.35
CA THR A 139 -15.02 -5.43 -9.87
C THR A 139 -14.87 -4.33 -8.86
N SER A 140 -13.64 -4.04 -8.48
CA SER A 140 -13.31 -2.81 -7.78
C SER A 140 -12.70 -1.81 -8.76
N ARG A 141 -13.06 -0.53 -8.61
CA ARG A 141 -12.59 0.54 -9.50
C ARG A 141 -11.44 1.34 -8.96
N GLY A 142 -10.98 1.05 -7.76
CA GLY A 142 -9.84 1.68 -7.16
C GLY A 142 -10.05 2.03 -5.70
N VAL A 143 -9.01 2.61 -5.14
CA VAL A 143 -9.00 3.18 -3.79
C VAL A 143 -8.92 4.70 -3.87
N GLY A 144 -9.38 5.38 -2.83
CA GLY A 144 -9.16 6.80 -2.60
C GLY A 144 -8.13 7.01 -1.51
N TYR A 145 -7.50 8.19 -1.49
CA TYR A 145 -6.63 8.61 -0.42
C TYR A 145 -7.12 9.92 0.20
N GLY A 146 -7.14 10.00 1.50
CA GLY A 146 -7.48 11.20 2.24
C GLY A 146 -7.23 11.04 3.74
N GLU A 147 -6.80 12.11 4.40
CA GLU A 147 -6.51 12.13 5.84
C GLU A 147 -5.56 10.99 6.29
N ASP A 148 -4.51 10.75 5.52
CA ASP A 148 -3.53 9.67 5.74
C ASP A 148 -4.15 8.26 5.79
N LYS A 149 -5.25 8.07 5.07
CA LYS A 149 -5.97 6.79 4.99
C LYS A 149 -6.20 6.38 3.55
N ILE A 150 -6.15 5.09 3.32
CA ILE A 150 -6.65 4.48 2.11
C ILE A 150 -8.11 4.11 2.34
N LEU A 151 -8.97 4.56 1.44
CA LEU A 151 -10.42 4.40 1.49
C LEU A 151 -10.88 3.59 0.30
N TRP A 152 -11.76 2.65 0.51
CA TRP A 152 -12.42 1.89 -0.57
C TRP A 152 -13.85 1.54 -0.18
N ALA A 153 -14.68 1.33 -1.19
CA ALA A 153 -16.00 0.79 -1.01
C ALA A 153 -15.95 -0.72 -1.23
N SER A 154 -16.46 -1.50 -0.28
CA SER A 154 -16.56 -2.94 -0.41
C SER A 154 -17.98 -3.38 -0.72
N SER A 155 -18.11 -4.42 -1.52
CA SER A 155 -19.39 -5.06 -1.86
C SER A 155 -19.97 -5.90 -0.71
N MET A 156 -19.54 -5.65 0.53
CA MET A 156 -20.15 -6.33 1.68
C MET A 156 -21.63 -5.96 1.75
N VAL A 157 -22.48 -6.92 1.39
CA VAL A 157 -23.91 -6.87 1.67
C VAL A 157 -24.10 -7.34 3.10
N CYS A 158 -24.59 -6.45 3.96
CA CYS A 158 -25.04 -6.81 5.31
C CYS A 158 -26.29 -7.64 5.25
#